data_8171d337d88f1ec6eadd0ba36dbc8d5c
#
_entry.id   8171d337d88f1ec6eadd0ba36dbc8d5c
#
_cell.length_a   1.000
_cell.length_b   1.000
_cell.length_c   1.000
_cell.angle_alpha   90.00
_cell.angle_beta   90.00
_cell.angle_gamma   90.00
#
_symmetry.space_group_name_H-M   'P 1'
#
loop_
_entity.id
_entity.type
_entity.pdbx_description
1 polymer ?
#
loop_
_entity_poly.entity_id
_entity_poly.type
_entity_poly.pdbx_seq_one_letter_code
_entity_poly.pdbx_strand_id
1 'polypeptide(L)'
;MKYIIAIITVLTIYSCRPSRHRENIEVVFYPGLVEFNDADSGIINFIVEPDKVYTITSDDYTFLHDSLPSLTTQKLGEAISPCILLIKTDNSIYGIDANNALQNNNKAYSLSEKDAYKIKLIVHYYDYIDSTDLKDLKEIKKFGTPNNYEYCPSDPQKPTKQLVKLVLKEK
;
A
#
# COMPACT_ATOMS: atom_id res chain seq x y z
N MET A 1 -10.64 6.05 54.81
CA MET A 1 -9.37 6.00 54.04
C MET A 1 -9.22 4.80 53.09
N LYS A 2 -9.76 3.60 53.36
CA LYS A 2 -9.61 2.42 52.51
C LYS A 2 -10.31 2.52 51.13
N TYR A 3 -11.38 3.30 51.01
CA TYR A 3 -12.14 3.44 49.76
C TYR A 3 -11.54 4.47 48.77
N ILE A 4 -10.73 5.40 49.24
CA ILE A 4 -10.09 6.41 48.34
C ILE A 4 -8.95 5.77 47.53
N ILE A 5 -8.26 4.81 48.11
CA ILE A 5 -7.16 4.11 47.44
C ILE A 5 -7.70 3.22 46.29
N ALA A 6 -8.85 2.58 46.47
CA ALA A 6 -9.49 1.75 45.46
C ALA A 6 -9.94 2.54 44.21
N ILE A 7 -10.42 3.77 44.39
CA ILE A 7 -10.86 4.66 43.31
C ILE A 7 -9.67 5.14 42.48
N ILE A 8 -8.54 5.47 43.10
CA ILE A 8 -7.35 5.92 42.41
C ILE A 8 -6.74 4.79 41.58
N THR A 9 -6.77 3.54 42.07
CA THR A 9 -6.26 2.38 41.34
C THR A 9 -7.10 2.04 40.10
N VAL A 10 -8.41 2.22 40.18
CA VAL A 10 -9.30 2.02 39.01
C VAL A 10 -9.11 3.11 37.95
N LEU A 11 -8.89 4.36 38.34
CA LEU A 11 -8.64 5.46 37.40
C LEU A 11 -7.31 5.34 36.66
N THR A 12 -6.28 4.76 37.28
CA THR A 12 -4.98 4.57 36.64
C THR A 12 -4.99 3.43 35.60
N ILE A 13 -5.87 2.44 35.75
CA ILE A 13 -6.01 1.34 34.77
C ILE A 13 -6.69 1.83 33.46
N TYR A 14 -7.58 2.81 33.56
CA TYR A 14 -8.24 3.40 32.37
C TYR A 14 -7.36 4.39 31.60
N SER A 15 -6.25 4.85 32.17
CA SER A 15 -5.37 5.85 31.56
C SER A 15 -4.30 5.27 30.62
N CYS A 16 -4.05 3.98 30.65
CA CYS A 16 -3.17 3.31 29.69
C CYS A 16 -3.98 2.74 28.51
N ARG A 17 -4.57 3.61 27.69
CA ARG A 17 -4.78 3.23 26.28
C ARG A 17 -3.39 3.21 25.65
N PRO A 18 -2.90 2.04 25.18
CA PRO A 18 -1.71 2.04 24.35
C PRO A 18 -1.99 3.04 23.23
N SER A 19 -1.11 4.03 23.07
CA SER A 19 -1.12 4.84 21.85
C SER A 19 -1.02 3.81 20.73
N ARG A 20 -2.10 3.59 20.00
CA ARG A 20 -2.03 2.82 18.75
C ARG A 20 -0.97 3.54 17.93
N HIS A 21 0.23 2.97 17.88
CA HIS A 21 1.20 3.36 16.88
C HIS A 21 0.42 3.31 15.56
N ARG A 22 0.27 4.47 14.94
CA ARG A 22 -0.36 4.53 13.63
C ARG A 22 0.57 3.81 12.70
N GLU A 23 0.16 2.61 12.36
CA GLU A 23 0.87 1.80 11.39
C GLU A 23 0.84 2.57 10.07
N ASN A 24 2.02 2.92 9.57
CA ASN A 24 2.15 3.56 8.28
C ASN A 24 2.23 2.46 7.23
N ILE A 25 1.62 2.68 6.07
CA ILE A 25 1.81 1.81 4.91
C ILE A 25 2.78 2.53 3.97
N GLU A 26 3.89 1.88 3.67
CA GLU A 26 4.88 2.37 2.71
C GLU A 26 4.69 1.66 1.38
N VAL A 27 4.74 2.42 0.30
CA VAL A 27 4.53 1.90 -1.04
C VAL A 27 5.65 2.37 -1.95
N VAL A 28 6.20 1.45 -2.72
CA VAL A 28 7.20 1.74 -3.75
C VAL A 28 6.70 1.25 -5.09
N PHE A 29 6.78 2.09 -6.11
CA PHE A 29 6.51 1.71 -7.48
C PHE A 29 7.36 2.52 -8.44
N TYR A 30 7.50 2.02 -9.67
CA TYR A 30 8.14 2.75 -10.76
C TYR A 30 7.08 3.37 -11.66
N PRO A 31 7.11 4.68 -11.89
CA PRO A 31 6.33 5.29 -12.95
C PRO A 31 6.76 4.70 -14.31
N GLY A 32 5.79 4.35 -15.16
CA GLY A 32 6.08 3.88 -16.52
C GLY A 32 6.31 2.36 -16.65
N LEU A 33 5.75 1.56 -15.77
CA LEU A 33 5.73 0.09 -15.88
C LEU A 33 7.09 -0.60 -15.78
N VAL A 34 8.08 0.00 -15.14
CA VAL A 34 9.33 -0.68 -14.79
C VAL A 34 9.08 -1.61 -13.62
N GLU A 35 9.60 -2.82 -13.70
CA GLU A 35 9.37 -3.88 -12.73
C GLU A 35 10.48 -3.94 -11.68
N PHE A 36 10.11 -4.28 -10.43
CA PHE A 36 11.05 -4.61 -9.36
C PHE A 36 11.46 -6.07 -9.45
N ASN A 37 12.71 -6.36 -9.19
CA ASN A 37 13.18 -7.72 -8.94
C ASN A 37 13.30 -7.98 -7.42
N ASP A 38 13.63 -9.23 -7.04
CA ASP A 38 13.73 -9.62 -5.62
C ASP A 38 14.74 -8.77 -4.81
N ALA A 39 15.80 -8.28 -5.45
CA ALA A 39 16.78 -7.41 -4.81
C ALA A 39 16.17 -6.04 -4.45
N ASP A 40 15.20 -5.58 -5.22
CA ASP A 40 14.56 -4.30 -5.01
C ASP A 40 13.58 -4.33 -3.83
N SER A 41 13.07 -5.50 -3.44
CA SER A 41 12.20 -5.66 -2.26
C SER A 41 12.87 -5.18 -0.97
N GLY A 42 14.18 -5.27 -0.89
CA GLY A 42 14.99 -4.74 0.21
C GLY A 42 15.04 -3.21 0.27
N ILE A 43 14.73 -2.52 -0.81
CA ILE A 43 14.79 -1.04 -0.89
C ILE A 43 13.83 -0.39 0.11
N ILE A 44 12.65 -0.96 0.30
CA ILE A 44 11.64 -0.44 1.25
C ILE A 44 12.22 -0.33 2.67
N ASN A 45 13.16 -1.21 3.04
CA ASN A 45 13.74 -1.21 4.37
C ASN A 45 14.75 -0.08 4.61
N PHE A 46 15.26 0.53 3.54
CA PHE A 46 16.33 1.52 3.59
C PHE A 46 15.87 2.96 3.30
N ILE A 47 14.63 3.15 2.91
CA ILE A 47 14.13 4.48 2.56
C ILE A 47 13.63 5.18 3.82
N VAL A 48 14.28 6.28 4.16
CA VAL A 48 14.00 7.05 5.38
C VAL A 48 12.92 8.10 5.15
N GLU A 49 12.88 8.71 3.96
CA GLU A 49 11.94 9.77 3.63
C GLU A 49 11.14 9.44 2.37
N PRO A 50 9.81 9.49 2.45
CA PRO A 50 8.95 9.31 1.29
C PRO A 50 8.98 10.52 0.37
N ASP A 51 8.88 10.29 -0.94
CA ASP A 51 8.74 11.36 -1.93
C ASP A 51 7.41 12.10 -1.78
N LYS A 52 6.36 11.36 -1.40
CA LYS A 52 5.03 11.91 -1.10
C LYS A 52 4.34 11.21 0.06
N VAL A 53 3.50 11.96 0.75
CA VAL A 53 2.63 11.46 1.83
C VAL A 53 1.19 11.70 1.43
N TYR A 54 0.39 10.64 1.35
CA TYR A 54 -1.05 10.73 1.11
C TYR A 54 -1.83 10.32 2.34
N THR A 55 -2.97 10.98 2.52
CA THR A 55 -3.90 10.65 3.59
C THR A 55 -4.99 9.74 3.03
N ILE A 56 -5.18 8.58 3.65
CA ILE A 56 -6.19 7.60 3.25
C ILE A 56 -7.29 7.45 4.29
N THR A 57 -8.45 6.94 3.85
CA THR A 57 -9.59 6.67 4.73
C THR A 57 -9.32 5.45 5.62
N SER A 58 -10.10 5.30 6.69
CA SER A 58 -10.03 4.11 7.54
C SER A 58 -10.41 2.83 6.77
N ASP A 59 -11.32 2.93 5.81
CA ASP A 59 -11.75 1.78 5.00
C ASP A 59 -10.66 1.35 4.03
N ASP A 60 -9.95 2.30 3.42
CA ASP A 60 -8.81 2.02 2.53
C ASP A 60 -7.64 1.46 3.32
N TYR A 61 -7.37 2.02 4.51
CA TYR A 61 -6.35 1.50 5.41
C TYR A 61 -6.66 0.05 5.80
N THR A 62 -7.87 -0.22 6.27
CA THR A 62 -8.32 -1.58 6.64
C THR A 62 -8.22 -2.52 5.43
N PHE A 63 -8.57 -2.06 4.24
CA PHE A 63 -8.45 -2.87 3.04
C PHE A 63 -6.99 -3.24 2.74
N LEU A 64 -6.06 -2.31 2.79
CA LEU A 64 -4.65 -2.60 2.54
C LEU A 64 -3.98 -3.40 3.67
N HIS A 65 -4.37 -3.17 4.93
CA HIS A 65 -3.74 -3.80 6.08
C HIS A 65 -4.34 -5.18 6.39
N ASP A 66 -5.68 -5.27 6.43
CA ASP A 66 -6.37 -6.46 6.91
C ASP A 66 -6.85 -7.37 5.78
N SER A 67 -7.17 -6.79 4.61
CA SER A 67 -7.73 -7.57 3.50
C SER A 67 -6.67 -8.16 2.59
N LEU A 68 -5.50 -7.52 2.40
CA LEU A 68 -4.43 -8.08 1.57
C LEU A 68 -4.06 -9.52 1.94
N PRO A 69 -3.91 -9.89 3.24
CA PRO A 69 -3.66 -11.28 3.63
C PRO A 69 -4.78 -12.23 3.19
N SER A 70 -6.03 -11.76 3.20
CA SER A 70 -7.20 -12.58 2.82
C SER A 70 -7.37 -12.75 1.33
N LEU A 71 -6.79 -11.84 0.51
CA LEU A 71 -6.80 -11.95 -0.95
C LEU A 71 -5.88 -13.06 -1.46
N THR A 72 -5.02 -13.61 -0.61
CA THR A 72 -4.11 -14.72 -0.93
C THR A 72 -4.83 -16.09 -0.95
N THR A 73 -6.01 -16.15 -1.56
CA THR A 73 -6.86 -17.36 -1.50
C THR A 73 -6.50 -18.41 -2.52
N GLN A 74 -6.16 -18.02 -3.73
CA GLN A 74 -5.82 -18.94 -4.80
C GLN A 74 -4.33 -18.88 -5.13
N LYS A 75 -3.57 -19.84 -4.61
CA LYS A 75 -2.15 -19.97 -4.88
C LYS A 75 -1.90 -20.35 -6.35
N LEU A 76 -1.09 -19.56 -7.04
CA LEU A 76 -0.66 -19.82 -8.41
C LEU A 76 0.65 -20.63 -8.48
N GLY A 77 1.53 -20.51 -7.49
CA GLY A 77 2.84 -21.14 -7.45
C GLY A 77 3.87 -20.34 -6.66
N GLU A 78 5.12 -20.45 -7.07
CA GLU A 78 6.20 -19.60 -6.58
C GLU A 78 6.16 -18.24 -7.26
N ALA A 79 6.58 -17.21 -6.56
CA ALA A 79 6.68 -15.86 -7.10
C ALA A 79 7.94 -15.77 -7.96
N ILE A 80 7.76 -15.76 -9.28
CA ILE A 80 8.85 -15.73 -10.27
C ILE A 80 8.84 -14.48 -11.14
N SER A 81 7.75 -13.73 -11.12
CA SER A 81 7.62 -12.50 -11.91
C SER A 81 8.01 -11.28 -11.07
N PRO A 82 8.76 -10.33 -11.64
CA PRO A 82 9.04 -9.06 -11.00
C PRO A 82 7.76 -8.30 -10.67
N CYS A 83 7.78 -7.53 -9.59
CA CYS A 83 6.65 -6.69 -9.19
C CYS A 83 6.75 -5.30 -9.80
N ILE A 84 5.62 -4.69 -10.10
CA ILE A 84 5.51 -3.27 -10.49
C ILE A 84 5.20 -2.36 -9.30
N LEU A 85 4.74 -2.96 -8.21
CA LEU A 85 4.28 -2.27 -7.01
C LEU A 85 4.61 -3.13 -5.78
N LEU A 86 5.20 -2.52 -4.76
CA LEU A 86 5.46 -3.14 -3.45
C LEU A 86 4.74 -2.35 -2.37
N ILE A 87 4.04 -3.05 -1.49
CA ILE A 87 3.30 -2.49 -0.36
C ILE A 87 3.88 -3.10 0.91
N LYS A 88 4.44 -2.28 1.78
CA LYS A 88 4.95 -2.68 3.08
C LYS A 88 3.97 -2.26 4.16
N THR A 89 3.50 -3.24 4.90
CA THR A 89 2.82 -3.08 6.19
C THR A 89 3.80 -3.41 7.31
N ASP A 90 3.42 -3.22 8.56
CA ASP A 90 4.29 -3.52 9.71
C ASP A 90 4.77 -4.98 9.74
N ASN A 91 3.97 -5.90 9.22
CA ASN A 91 4.22 -7.34 9.35
C ASN A 91 4.57 -8.04 8.04
N SER A 92 4.42 -7.39 6.88
CA SER A 92 4.57 -8.06 5.59
C SER A 92 4.87 -7.10 4.45
N ILE A 93 5.53 -7.64 3.42
CA ILE A 93 5.69 -6.97 2.13
C ILE A 93 4.86 -7.74 1.11
N TYR A 94 4.00 -7.03 0.40
CA TYR A 94 3.20 -7.55 -0.70
C TYR A 94 3.68 -6.94 -2.00
N GLY A 95 3.84 -7.76 -3.03
CA GLY A 95 4.13 -7.32 -4.38
C GLY A 95 2.93 -7.51 -5.31
N ILE A 96 2.80 -6.67 -6.32
CA ILE A 96 1.87 -6.86 -7.44
C ILE A 96 2.70 -6.85 -8.72
N ASP A 97 2.56 -7.88 -9.53
CA ASP A 97 3.25 -7.97 -10.82
C ASP A 97 2.44 -7.34 -11.97
N ALA A 98 3.02 -7.30 -13.16
CA ALA A 98 2.39 -6.75 -14.36
C ALA A 98 1.12 -7.51 -14.79
N ASN A 99 0.95 -8.76 -14.33
CA ASN A 99 -0.22 -9.58 -14.60
C ASN A 99 -1.28 -9.47 -13.49
N ASN A 100 -1.08 -8.57 -12.52
CA ASN A 100 -1.92 -8.41 -11.34
C ASN A 100 -1.95 -9.65 -10.43
N ALA A 101 -0.88 -10.45 -10.40
CA ALA A 101 -0.73 -11.45 -9.35
C ALA A 101 -0.20 -10.79 -8.07
N LEU A 102 -0.79 -11.14 -6.94
CA LEU A 102 -0.32 -10.72 -5.62
C LEU A 102 0.79 -11.67 -5.16
N GLN A 103 1.90 -11.12 -4.73
CA GLN A 103 3.05 -11.88 -4.23
C GLN A 103 3.27 -11.59 -2.74
N ASN A 104 3.53 -12.63 -1.98
CA ASN A 104 3.92 -12.54 -0.58
C ASN A 104 4.70 -13.80 -0.17
N ASN A 105 5.81 -13.62 0.55
CA ASN A 105 6.66 -14.72 1.04
C ASN A 105 7.03 -15.74 -0.07
N ASN A 106 7.53 -15.26 -1.21
CA ASN A 106 7.91 -16.06 -2.38
C ASN A 106 6.78 -16.92 -2.97
N LYS A 107 5.53 -16.55 -2.74
CA LYS A 107 4.35 -17.21 -3.31
C LYS A 107 3.54 -16.20 -4.09
N ALA A 108 3.02 -16.64 -5.23
CA ALA A 108 2.11 -15.88 -6.06
C ALA A 108 0.67 -16.36 -5.88
N TYR A 109 -0.26 -15.42 -5.87
CA TYR A 109 -1.68 -15.65 -5.68
C TYR A 109 -2.47 -14.91 -6.75
N SER A 110 -3.58 -15.50 -7.18
CA SER A 110 -4.50 -14.81 -8.08
C SER A 110 -5.14 -13.62 -7.37
N LEU A 111 -5.08 -12.47 -8.00
CA LEU A 111 -5.77 -11.27 -7.56
C LEU A 111 -6.86 -10.93 -8.57
N SER A 112 -8.05 -10.58 -8.11
CA SER A 112 -9.09 -10.12 -9.03
C SER A 112 -8.69 -8.78 -9.66
N GLU A 113 -9.05 -8.56 -10.93
CA GLU A 113 -8.77 -7.29 -11.60
C GLU A 113 -9.36 -6.09 -10.85
N LYS A 114 -10.53 -6.28 -10.20
CA LYS A 114 -11.17 -5.25 -9.39
C LYS A 114 -10.34 -4.91 -8.15
N ASP A 115 -9.78 -5.91 -7.47
CA ASP A 115 -8.95 -5.68 -6.28
C ASP A 115 -7.61 -5.06 -6.68
N ALA A 116 -7.00 -5.53 -7.77
CA ALA A 116 -5.80 -4.92 -8.32
C ALA A 116 -6.03 -3.44 -8.68
N TYR A 117 -7.12 -3.13 -9.36
CA TYR A 117 -7.51 -1.75 -9.66
C TYR A 117 -7.70 -0.92 -8.39
N LYS A 118 -8.41 -1.46 -7.39
CA LYS A 118 -8.65 -0.79 -6.12
C LYS A 118 -7.36 -0.52 -5.36
N ILE A 119 -6.45 -1.48 -5.29
CA ILE A 119 -5.14 -1.29 -4.64
C ILE A 119 -4.38 -0.17 -5.32
N LYS A 120 -4.22 -0.24 -6.64
CA LYS A 120 -3.51 0.77 -7.43
C LYS A 120 -4.10 2.17 -7.28
N LEU A 121 -5.43 2.26 -7.12
CA LEU A 121 -6.14 3.51 -6.86
C LEU A 121 -5.77 4.09 -5.48
N ILE A 122 -5.86 3.28 -4.43
CA ILE A 122 -5.59 3.72 -3.04
C ILE A 122 -4.14 4.20 -2.89
N VAL A 123 -3.21 3.53 -3.55
CA VAL A 123 -1.78 3.87 -3.47
C VAL A 123 -1.35 4.99 -4.43
N HIS A 124 -2.30 5.60 -5.13
CA HIS A 124 -2.03 6.68 -6.10
C HIS A 124 -1.14 6.28 -7.28
N TYR A 125 -1.10 4.99 -7.62
CA TYR A 125 -0.28 4.47 -8.72
C TYR A 125 -0.60 5.15 -10.06
N TYR A 126 -1.88 5.38 -10.34
CA TYR A 126 -2.32 5.96 -11.61
C TYR A 126 -1.95 7.43 -11.78
N ASP A 127 -1.75 8.17 -10.69
CA ASP A 127 -1.40 9.60 -10.74
C ASP A 127 -0.02 9.84 -11.36
N TYR A 128 0.80 8.80 -11.45
CA TYR A 128 2.14 8.87 -12.07
C TYR A 128 2.20 8.35 -13.51
N ILE A 129 1.07 8.00 -14.08
CA ILE A 129 0.96 7.54 -15.48
C ILE A 129 0.34 8.64 -16.29
N ASP A 130 1.01 9.00 -17.41
CA ASP A 130 0.48 10.02 -18.32
C ASP A 130 -0.92 9.66 -18.81
N SER A 131 -1.74 10.66 -19.06
CA SER A 131 -3.15 10.47 -19.46
C SER A 131 -3.32 9.68 -20.76
N THR A 132 -2.31 9.71 -21.63
CA THR A 132 -2.31 8.94 -22.88
C THR A 132 -2.08 7.47 -22.60
N ASP A 133 -1.04 7.14 -21.81
CA ASP A 133 -0.70 5.78 -21.43
C ASP A 133 -1.75 5.18 -20.50
N LEU A 134 -2.30 5.99 -19.59
CA LEU A 134 -3.36 5.59 -18.67
C LEU A 134 -4.56 4.99 -19.40
N LYS A 135 -5.00 5.61 -20.51
CA LYS A 135 -6.13 5.14 -21.30
C LYS A 135 -5.91 3.77 -21.94
N ASP A 136 -4.65 3.36 -22.09
CA ASP A 136 -4.32 2.08 -22.69
C ASP A 136 -4.28 0.93 -21.70
N LEU A 137 -4.26 1.20 -20.40
CA LEU A 137 -4.33 0.18 -19.37
C LEU A 137 -5.66 -0.59 -19.41
N LYS A 138 -5.57 -1.93 -19.31
CA LYS A 138 -6.74 -2.81 -19.35
C LYS A 138 -7.75 -2.52 -18.25
N GLU A 139 -7.27 -2.27 -17.05
CA GLU A 139 -8.09 -1.93 -15.90
C GLU A 139 -8.80 -0.60 -16.06
N ILE A 140 -8.17 0.39 -16.68
CA ILE A 140 -8.80 1.70 -16.96
C ILE A 140 -9.89 1.56 -18.03
N LYS A 141 -9.63 0.78 -19.07
CA LYS A 141 -10.66 0.46 -20.08
C LYS A 141 -11.88 -0.23 -19.49
N LYS A 142 -11.71 -1.03 -18.43
CA LYS A 142 -12.77 -1.80 -17.80
C LYS A 142 -13.49 -1.06 -16.67
N PHE A 143 -12.78 -0.33 -15.83
CA PHE A 143 -13.32 0.28 -14.61
C PHE A 143 -13.40 1.81 -14.67
N GLY A 144 -12.81 2.42 -15.70
CA GLY A 144 -12.77 3.87 -15.88
C GLY A 144 -11.56 4.55 -15.25
N THR A 145 -11.36 5.81 -15.65
CA THR A 145 -10.35 6.67 -15.04
C THR A 145 -10.77 7.03 -13.61
N PRO A 146 -9.85 7.04 -12.64
CA PRO A 146 -10.15 7.47 -11.28
C PRO A 146 -10.78 8.85 -11.23
N ASN A 147 -11.81 9.04 -10.40
CA ASN A 147 -12.50 10.32 -10.27
C ASN A 147 -11.60 11.48 -9.82
N ASN A 148 -10.56 11.16 -9.05
CA ASN A 148 -9.60 12.13 -8.50
C ASN A 148 -8.25 12.03 -9.20
N TYR A 149 -8.22 11.52 -10.44
CA TYR A 149 -6.97 11.45 -11.20
C TYR A 149 -6.42 12.85 -11.47
N GLU A 150 -5.22 13.06 -11.00
CA GLU A 150 -4.42 14.26 -11.27
C GLU A 150 -3.00 13.80 -11.62
N TYR A 151 -2.60 14.04 -12.87
CA TYR A 151 -1.27 13.62 -13.29
C TYR A 151 -0.19 14.35 -12.52
N CYS A 152 0.65 13.58 -11.87
CA CYS A 152 1.78 14.03 -11.08
C CYS A 152 3.06 13.42 -11.67
N PRO A 153 3.73 14.11 -12.61
CA PRO A 153 4.95 13.59 -13.21
C PRO A 153 6.01 13.35 -12.14
N SER A 154 6.74 12.26 -12.28
CA SER A 154 7.92 12.00 -11.46
C SER A 154 8.97 13.11 -11.70
N ASP A 155 9.74 13.42 -10.66
CA ASP A 155 10.83 14.39 -10.76
C ASP A 155 11.86 13.90 -11.80
N PRO A 156 12.16 14.67 -12.84
CA PRO A 156 13.16 14.30 -13.85
C PRO A 156 14.56 14.08 -13.26
N GLN A 157 14.84 14.63 -12.08
CA GLN A 157 16.11 14.44 -11.38
C GLN A 157 16.14 13.15 -10.52
N LYS A 158 14.96 12.54 -10.28
CA LYS A 158 14.80 11.28 -9.55
C LYS A 158 13.94 10.30 -10.36
N PRO A 159 14.41 9.86 -11.52
CA PRO A 159 13.51 9.39 -12.57
C PRO A 159 12.92 7.99 -12.40
N THR A 160 13.37 7.18 -11.45
CA THR A 160 13.18 5.75 -11.61
C THR A 160 12.24 5.09 -10.63
N LYS A 161 12.02 5.65 -9.45
CA LYS A 161 11.09 5.06 -8.48
C LYS A 161 10.35 6.14 -7.70
N GLN A 162 9.16 5.80 -7.26
CA GLN A 162 8.35 6.62 -6.40
C GLN A 162 8.13 5.93 -5.06
N LEU A 163 8.49 6.58 -3.99
CA LEU A 163 8.15 6.16 -2.64
C LEU A 163 7.00 7.01 -2.11
N VAL A 164 5.94 6.32 -1.71
CA VAL A 164 4.73 6.93 -1.16
C VAL A 164 4.51 6.40 0.24
N LYS A 165 4.12 7.28 1.15
CA LYS A 165 3.66 6.93 2.49
C LYS A 165 2.17 7.23 2.61
N LEU A 166 1.42 6.23 3.04
CA LEU A 166 -0.01 6.36 3.29
C LEU A 166 -0.23 6.52 4.79
N VAL A 167 -0.93 7.58 5.17
CA VAL A 167 -1.23 7.93 6.56
C VAL A 167 -2.73 7.93 6.76
N LEU A 168 -3.19 7.26 7.80
CA LEU A 168 -4.61 7.23 8.14
C LEU A 168 -5.10 8.63 8.50
N LYS A 169 -6.19 9.08 7.86
CA LYS A 169 -6.84 10.36 8.13
C LYS A 169 -7.33 10.40 9.57
N GLU A 170 -6.94 11.44 10.31
CA GLU A 170 -7.53 11.71 11.61
C GLU A 170 -9.01 12.09 11.45
N LYS A 171 -9.83 11.57 12.36
CA LYS A 171 -11.25 11.97 12.44
C LYS A 171 -11.39 13.32 13.10
#